data_0261e567953cb9436368a5164896ceb6
#
_entry.id   0261e567953cb9436368a5164896ceb6
#
_cell.length_a   1.000
_cell.length_b   1.000
_cell.length_c   1.000
_cell.angle_alpha   90.00
_cell.angle_beta   90.00
_cell.angle_gamma   90.00
#
_symmetry.space_group_name_H-M   'P 1'
#
loop_
_entity.id
_entity.type
_entity.pdbx_description
1 polymer ?
#
loop_
_entity_poly.entity_id
_entity_poly.type
_entity_poly.pdbx_seq_one_letter_code
_entity_poly.pdbx_strand_id
1 'polypeptide(L)'
;SDYHYKFLVFASEHGAEEEQQYIEELLSYQIEGLIVLSHTLPSEKLASYQIPVIAVEREAEYISSVNTDNYMGALQATSLLIRDKCDILIHINVNVNKSIPAYDRIRAFQATCEEYHVPYDIDLSVEGDSYHEILNVIREIFNKIEAKYPNQKKGIFLANDTYANMFLNLIFQKYGTFPSTYEIVGFDNSPI
;
A
#
# COMPACT_ATOMS: atom_id res chain seq x y z
N SER A 1 -27.05 8.72 -7.50
CA SER A 1 -27.28 7.29 -7.20
C SER A 1 -28.79 7.02 -7.24
N ASP A 2 -29.20 5.89 -7.76
CA ASP A 2 -30.61 5.51 -7.93
C ASP A 2 -31.36 5.28 -6.59
N TYR A 3 -30.62 5.30 -5.46
CA TYR A 3 -31.13 5.01 -4.12
C TYR A 3 -31.25 6.23 -3.20
N HIS A 4 -30.83 7.43 -3.65
CA HIS A 4 -30.93 8.70 -2.91
C HIS A 4 -30.25 8.71 -1.53
N TYR A 5 -29.24 7.86 -1.29
CA TYR A 5 -28.44 7.91 -0.06
C TYR A 5 -27.64 9.20 0.05
N LYS A 6 -27.54 9.69 1.28
CA LYS A 6 -26.61 10.77 1.65
C LYS A 6 -25.40 10.15 2.33
N PHE A 7 -24.24 10.73 2.08
CA PHE A 7 -22.99 10.32 2.70
C PHE A 7 -22.51 11.37 3.69
N LEU A 8 -22.11 10.92 4.87
CA LEU A 8 -21.35 11.69 5.84
C LEU A 8 -19.96 11.07 5.90
N VAL A 9 -18.91 11.88 5.85
CA VAL A 9 -17.52 11.41 5.87
C VAL A 9 -16.79 12.06 7.02
N PHE A 10 -16.18 11.24 7.88
CA PHE A 10 -15.30 11.65 8.95
C PHE A 10 -13.93 11.02 8.70
N ALA A 11 -12.86 11.77 8.91
CA ALA A 11 -11.50 11.28 8.84
C ALA A 11 -10.88 11.31 10.23
N SER A 12 -10.47 10.14 10.75
CA SER A 12 -9.72 10.05 12.00
C SER A 12 -8.23 9.93 11.71
N GLU A 13 -7.43 10.72 12.42
CA GLU A 13 -5.98 10.71 12.31
C GLU A 13 -5.31 10.21 13.60
N HIS A 14 -6.06 10.13 14.71
CA HIS A 14 -5.53 9.94 16.06
C HIS A 14 -5.89 8.61 16.72
N GLY A 15 -6.26 7.60 15.92
CA GLY A 15 -6.42 6.23 16.41
C GLY A 15 -7.81 5.88 16.94
N ALA A 16 -7.89 4.80 17.73
CA ALA A 16 -9.16 4.14 18.07
C ALA A 16 -10.14 5.00 18.90
N GLU A 17 -9.65 5.89 19.75
CA GLU A 17 -10.52 6.74 20.58
C GLU A 17 -11.25 7.76 19.73
N GLU A 18 -10.56 8.43 18.82
CA GLU A 18 -11.14 9.39 17.90
C GLU A 18 -12.09 8.69 16.92
N GLU A 19 -11.69 7.54 16.38
CA GLU A 19 -12.55 6.72 15.52
C GLU A 19 -13.86 6.36 16.23
N GLN A 20 -13.80 5.95 17.50
CA GLN A 20 -14.99 5.65 18.28
C GLN A 20 -15.89 6.89 18.45
N GLN A 21 -15.33 8.06 18.76
CA GLN A 21 -16.09 9.30 18.92
C GLN A 21 -16.82 9.67 17.62
N TYR A 22 -16.15 9.58 16.48
CA TYR A 22 -16.76 9.85 15.19
C TYR A 22 -17.86 8.85 14.81
N ILE A 23 -17.69 7.57 15.15
CA ILE A 23 -18.74 6.58 14.95
C ILE A 23 -19.96 6.90 15.82
N GLU A 24 -19.76 7.24 17.10
CA GLU A 24 -20.84 7.62 18.00
C GLU A 24 -21.57 8.89 17.53
N GLU A 25 -20.85 9.86 16.98
CA GLU A 25 -21.44 11.03 16.34
C GLU A 25 -22.26 10.66 15.11
N LEU A 26 -21.71 9.83 14.20
CA LEU A 26 -22.44 9.33 13.04
C LEU A 26 -23.73 8.57 13.43
N LEU A 27 -23.67 7.76 14.46
CA LEU A 27 -24.86 7.06 14.99
C LEU A 27 -25.95 8.04 15.48
N SER A 28 -25.56 9.20 16.03
CA SER A 28 -26.51 10.25 16.45
C SER A 28 -27.30 10.84 15.28
N TYR A 29 -26.78 10.77 14.06
CA TYR A 29 -27.47 11.15 12.83
C TYR A 29 -28.39 10.04 12.27
N GLN A 30 -28.55 8.92 13.01
CA GLN A 30 -29.41 7.81 12.61
C GLN A 30 -29.03 7.22 11.25
N ILE A 31 -27.75 6.98 11.04
CA ILE A 31 -27.22 6.38 9.81
C ILE A 31 -27.75 4.95 9.65
N GLU A 32 -27.97 4.53 8.40
CA GLU A 32 -28.51 3.19 8.06
C GLU A 32 -27.40 2.13 7.88
N GLY A 33 -26.14 2.57 7.77
CA GLY A 33 -24.99 1.69 7.65
C GLY A 33 -23.68 2.48 7.73
N LEU A 34 -22.59 1.78 7.97
CA LEU A 34 -21.26 2.33 8.16
C LEU A 34 -20.24 1.61 7.25
N ILE A 35 -19.42 2.38 6.59
CA ILE A 35 -18.23 1.89 5.87
C ILE A 35 -17.01 2.42 6.60
N VAL A 36 -16.13 1.54 7.07
CA VAL A 36 -14.89 1.89 7.76
C VAL A 36 -13.69 1.50 6.89
N LEU A 37 -12.80 2.46 6.63
CA LEU A 37 -11.57 2.23 5.87
C LEU A 37 -10.41 2.08 6.85
N SER A 38 -9.64 0.98 6.72
CA SER A 38 -8.43 0.74 7.52
C SER A 38 -8.61 0.98 9.03
N HIS A 39 -9.78 0.59 9.56
CA HIS A 39 -10.19 0.85 10.94
C HIS A 39 -9.16 0.37 11.98
N THR A 40 -9.13 1.05 13.14
CA THR A 40 -8.29 0.68 14.28
C THR A 40 -9.10 0.01 15.39
N LEU A 41 -10.41 0.25 15.46
CA LEU A 41 -11.31 -0.42 16.40
C LEU A 41 -11.42 -1.92 16.12
N PRO A 42 -11.50 -2.77 17.15
CA PRO A 42 -11.78 -4.19 16.97
C PRO A 42 -13.11 -4.42 16.25
N SER A 43 -13.15 -5.41 15.35
CA SER A 43 -14.37 -5.73 14.58
C SER A 43 -15.55 -6.16 15.45
N GLU A 44 -15.29 -6.76 16.63
CA GLU A 44 -16.31 -7.06 17.64
C GLU A 44 -17.00 -5.79 18.16
N LYS A 45 -16.22 -4.72 18.42
CA LYS A 45 -16.76 -3.43 18.83
C LYS A 45 -17.62 -2.81 17.73
N LEU A 46 -17.15 -2.86 16.47
CA LEU A 46 -17.90 -2.37 15.32
C LEU A 46 -19.23 -3.14 15.13
N ALA A 47 -19.23 -4.46 15.29
CA ALA A 47 -20.44 -5.28 15.26
C ALA A 47 -21.43 -4.93 16.37
N SER A 48 -20.98 -4.45 17.53
CA SER A 48 -21.84 -4.12 18.66
C SER A 48 -22.76 -2.92 18.43
N TYR A 49 -22.51 -2.11 17.39
CA TYR A 49 -23.37 -0.96 17.07
C TYR A 49 -24.71 -1.31 16.44
N GLN A 50 -24.95 -2.59 16.11
CA GLN A 50 -26.23 -3.12 15.63
C GLN A 50 -26.75 -2.45 14.34
N ILE A 51 -25.86 -1.93 13.52
CA ILE A 51 -26.13 -1.46 12.17
C ILE A 51 -25.26 -2.25 11.19
N PRO A 52 -25.59 -2.31 9.89
CA PRO A 52 -24.71 -2.88 8.88
C PRO A 52 -23.36 -2.14 8.86
N VAL A 53 -22.25 -2.88 9.05
CA VAL A 53 -20.88 -2.34 8.96
C VAL A 53 -20.09 -3.14 7.95
N ILE A 54 -19.38 -2.44 7.06
CA ILE A 54 -18.44 -3.04 6.11
C ILE A 54 -17.06 -2.44 6.33
N ALA A 55 -16.07 -3.28 6.58
CA ALA A 55 -14.66 -2.89 6.61
C ALA A 55 -14.06 -2.92 5.20
N VAL A 56 -13.18 -1.98 4.91
CA VAL A 56 -12.40 -1.93 3.66
C VAL A 56 -10.91 -1.90 4.01
N GLU A 57 -10.12 -2.71 3.32
CA GLU A 57 -8.67 -2.86 3.52
C GLU A 57 -8.29 -3.23 4.97
N ARG A 58 -9.15 -4.03 5.62
CA ARG A 58 -8.90 -4.60 6.93
C ARG A 58 -9.66 -5.90 7.09
N GLU A 59 -8.99 -6.98 7.48
CA GLU A 59 -9.67 -8.22 7.84
C GLU A 59 -10.50 -8.04 9.11
N ALA A 60 -11.68 -8.63 9.14
CA ALA A 60 -12.63 -8.52 10.23
C ALA A 60 -13.40 -9.82 10.42
N GLU A 61 -13.43 -10.32 11.66
CA GLU A 61 -14.11 -11.58 12.01
C GLU A 61 -15.62 -11.38 12.22
N TYR A 62 -16.01 -10.24 12.80
CA TYR A 62 -17.40 -10.00 13.26
C TYR A 62 -18.23 -9.11 12.33
N ILE A 63 -17.64 -8.56 11.28
CA ILE A 63 -18.31 -7.73 10.27
C ILE A 63 -17.83 -8.14 8.88
N SER A 64 -18.61 -7.79 7.86
CA SER A 64 -18.19 -8.01 6.47
C SER A 64 -16.98 -7.15 6.12
N SER A 65 -16.05 -7.71 5.35
CA SER A 65 -14.88 -6.97 4.85
C SER A 65 -14.70 -7.12 3.34
N VAL A 66 -14.14 -6.09 2.72
CA VAL A 66 -13.74 -6.07 1.32
C VAL A 66 -12.29 -5.62 1.26
N ASN A 67 -11.42 -6.45 0.71
CA ASN A 67 -9.99 -6.20 0.62
C ASN A 67 -9.52 -6.36 -0.83
N THR A 68 -8.50 -5.62 -1.20
CA THR A 68 -7.76 -5.85 -2.44
C THR A 68 -7.09 -7.23 -2.39
N ASP A 69 -7.07 -7.95 -3.50
CA ASP A 69 -6.24 -9.15 -3.62
C ASP A 69 -4.76 -8.75 -3.74
N ASN A 70 -4.19 -8.40 -2.60
CA ASN A 70 -2.82 -7.90 -2.48
C ASN A 70 -1.79 -8.94 -2.92
N TYR A 71 -2.08 -10.23 -2.65
CA TYR A 71 -1.19 -11.31 -3.05
C TYR A 71 -1.13 -11.46 -4.57
N MET A 72 -2.27 -11.56 -5.22
CA MET A 72 -2.35 -11.72 -6.68
C MET A 72 -1.80 -10.48 -7.39
N GLY A 73 -2.12 -9.27 -6.92
CA GLY A 73 -1.60 -8.04 -7.49
C GLY A 73 -0.07 -7.96 -7.43
N ALA A 74 0.53 -8.32 -6.29
CA ALA A 74 1.99 -8.32 -6.14
C ALA A 74 2.67 -9.44 -6.92
N LEU A 75 2.04 -10.63 -7.02
CA LEU A 75 2.51 -11.71 -7.89
C LEU A 75 2.58 -11.24 -9.35
N GLN A 76 1.53 -10.58 -9.84
CA GLN A 76 1.47 -10.03 -11.19
C GLN A 76 2.55 -8.95 -11.41
N ALA A 77 2.69 -8.01 -10.49
CA ALA A 77 3.71 -6.95 -10.55
C ALA A 77 5.14 -7.54 -10.62
N THR A 78 5.43 -8.50 -9.75
CA THR A 78 6.74 -9.18 -9.71
C THR A 78 6.99 -9.97 -10.99
N SER A 79 5.98 -10.68 -11.50
CA SER A 79 6.08 -11.46 -12.75
C SER A 79 6.36 -10.58 -13.96
N LEU A 80 5.82 -9.33 -13.99
CA LEU A 80 6.14 -8.36 -15.05
C LEU A 80 7.64 -8.04 -15.04
N LEU A 81 8.20 -7.73 -13.88
CA LEU A 81 9.63 -7.39 -13.73
C LEU A 81 10.54 -8.56 -14.09
N ILE A 82 10.14 -9.79 -13.75
CA ILE A 82 10.85 -11.02 -14.15
C ILE A 82 10.82 -11.17 -15.67
N ARG A 83 9.65 -11.02 -16.29
CA ARG A 83 9.50 -11.11 -17.76
C ARG A 83 10.35 -10.09 -18.49
N ASP A 84 10.52 -8.90 -17.91
CA ASP A 84 11.33 -7.83 -18.48
C ASP A 84 12.83 -8.01 -18.22
N LYS A 85 13.22 -9.18 -17.68
CA LYS A 85 14.63 -9.63 -17.49
C LYS A 85 15.45 -8.65 -16.67
N CYS A 86 14.91 -8.19 -15.55
CA CYS A 86 15.67 -7.44 -14.57
C CYS A 86 16.68 -8.37 -13.86
N ASP A 87 17.90 -7.88 -13.64
CA ASP A 87 18.99 -8.63 -12.99
C ASP A 87 18.76 -8.76 -11.48
N ILE A 88 18.08 -7.78 -10.90
CA ILE A 88 17.73 -7.69 -9.47
C ILE A 88 16.34 -7.09 -9.33
N LEU A 89 15.51 -7.68 -8.48
CA LEU A 89 14.19 -7.14 -8.11
C LEU A 89 14.25 -6.54 -6.71
N ILE A 90 13.64 -5.38 -6.54
CA ILE A 90 13.65 -4.67 -5.27
C ILE A 90 12.22 -4.24 -4.93
N HIS A 91 11.74 -4.68 -3.77
CA HIS A 91 10.46 -4.23 -3.23
C HIS A 91 10.65 -3.16 -2.16
N ILE A 92 9.99 -2.02 -2.33
CA ILE A 92 10.06 -0.89 -1.41
C ILE A 92 8.69 -0.69 -0.76
N ASN A 93 8.64 -0.80 0.56
CA ASN A 93 7.40 -0.74 1.33
C ASN A 93 7.63 -0.14 2.73
N VAL A 94 6.54 0.08 3.44
CA VAL A 94 6.57 0.32 4.88
C VAL A 94 6.67 -1.02 5.62
N ASN A 95 7.09 -0.99 6.88
CA ASN A 95 7.08 -2.17 7.74
C ASN A 95 5.65 -2.42 8.25
N VAL A 96 4.86 -3.14 7.44
CA VAL A 96 3.47 -3.47 7.79
C VAL A 96 3.37 -4.68 8.71
N ASN A 97 2.41 -4.64 9.62
CA ASN A 97 2.08 -5.80 10.46
C ASN A 97 1.57 -6.95 9.57
N LYS A 98 1.97 -8.19 9.89
CA LYS A 98 1.59 -9.41 9.18
C LYS A 98 0.09 -9.69 9.14
N SER A 99 -0.67 -9.13 10.07
CA SER A 99 -2.14 -9.25 10.11
C SER A 99 -2.88 -8.28 9.18
N ILE A 100 -2.17 -7.35 8.53
CA ILE A 100 -2.77 -6.38 7.62
C ILE A 100 -2.75 -6.94 6.20
N PRO A 101 -3.86 -6.88 5.42
CA PRO A 101 -3.93 -7.42 4.07
C PRO A 101 -2.80 -6.95 3.14
N ALA A 102 -2.35 -5.71 3.29
CA ALA A 102 -1.23 -5.15 2.52
C ALA A 102 0.12 -5.88 2.73
N TYR A 103 0.29 -6.67 3.82
CA TYR A 103 1.48 -7.50 4.02
C TYR A 103 1.63 -8.57 2.93
N ASP A 104 0.54 -8.98 2.32
CA ASP A 104 0.56 -9.95 1.24
C ASP A 104 1.29 -9.46 -0.01
N ARG A 105 1.48 -8.14 -0.18
CA ARG A 105 2.36 -7.59 -1.24
C ARG A 105 3.80 -8.02 -1.03
N ILE A 106 4.30 -7.96 0.21
CA ILE A 106 5.66 -8.38 0.57
C ILE A 106 5.82 -9.89 0.42
N ARG A 107 4.85 -10.65 0.94
CA ARG A 107 4.87 -12.12 0.90
C ARG A 107 4.85 -12.66 -0.53
N ALA A 108 3.99 -12.12 -1.39
CA ALA A 108 3.89 -12.54 -2.78
C ALA A 108 5.14 -12.16 -3.59
N PHE A 109 5.69 -10.96 -3.38
CA PHE A 109 6.94 -10.55 -4.02
C PHE A 109 8.07 -11.53 -3.70
N GLN A 110 8.28 -11.82 -2.40
CA GLN A 110 9.30 -12.74 -1.95
C GLN A 110 9.09 -14.15 -2.52
N ALA A 111 7.88 -14.72 -2.36
CA ALA A 111 7.57 -16.05 -2.85
C ALA A 111 7.77 -16.19 -4.36
N THR A 112 7.38 -15.17 -5.14
CA THR A 112 7.56 -15.18 -6.59
C THR A 112 9.04 -15.12 -6.99
N CYS A 113 9.84 -14.27 -6.33
CA CYS A 113 11.29 -14.22 -6.59
C CYS A 113 11.98 -15.55 -6.25
N GLU A 114 11.59 -16.20 -5.15
CA GLU A 114 12.13 -17.50 -4.72
C GLU A 114 11.74 -18.60 -5.71
N GLU A 115 10.48 -18.64 -6.15
CA GLU A 115 9.98 -19.61 -7.13
C GLU A 115 10.73 -19.54 -8.47
N TYR A 116 10.98 -18.33 -8.96
CA TYR A 116 11.68 -18.09 -10.23
C TYR A 116 13.19 -17.98 -10.08
N HIS A 117 13.74 -18.15 -8.86
CA HIS A 117 15.17 -18.07 -8.56
C HIS A 117 15.82 -16.76 -9.03
N VAL A 118 15.11 -15.63 -8.93
CA VAL A 118 15.60 -14.30 -9.28
C VAL A 118 16.19 -13.63 -8.04
N PRO A 119 17.37 -12.99 -8.15
CA PRO A 119 17.90 -12.20 -7.04
C PRO A 119 16.95 -11.08 -6.64
N TYR A 120 16.75 -10.88 -5.35
CA TYR A 120 15.86 -9.83 -4.86
C TYR A 120 16.37 -9.19 -3.57
N ASP A 121 15.84 -8.01 -3.30
CA ASP A 121 16.03 -7.26 -2.05
C ASP A 121 14.69 -6.65 -1.60
N ILE A 122 14.52 -6.44 -0.30
CA ILE A 122 13.30 -5.86 0.27
C ILE A 122 13.73 -4.74 1.23
N ASP A 123 13.29 -3.53 0.95
CA ASP A 123 13.49 -2.37 1.84
C ASP A 123 12.14 -1.97 2.45
N LEU A 124 12.02 -2.12 3.77
CA LEU A 124 10.82 -1.81 4.55
C LEU A 124 11.03 -0.55 5.41
N SER A 125 12.00 0.28 5.07
CA SER A 125 12.35 1.46 5.85
C SER A 125 11.52 2.71 5.51
N VAL A 126 10.54 2.60 4.61
CA VAL A 126 9.68 3.75 4.32
C VAL A 126 8.86 4.10 5.55
N GLU A 127 9.02 5.34 6.02
CA GLU A 127 8.33 5.91 7.16
C GLU A 127 8.15 7.42 6.99
N GLY A 128 7.20 8.02 7.71
CA GLY A 128 6.94 9.46 7.71
C GLY A 128 5.45 9.78 7.63
N ASP A 129 5.07 10.90 8.21
CA ASP A 129 3.69 11.38 8.27
C ASP A 129 3.38 12.44 7.19
N SER A 130 4.41 12.89 6.46
CA SER A 130 4.27 13.88 5.40
C SER A 130 4.91 13.40 4.09
N TYR A 131 4.39 13.93 2.97
CA TYR A 131 4.97 13.70 1.65
C TYR A 131 6.48 13.99 1.61
N HIS A 132 6.92 15.04 2.30
CA HIS A 132 8.32 15.45 2.28
C HIS A 132 9.24 14.48 3.05
N GLU A 133 8.78 13.98 4.19
CA GLU A 133 9.50 12.97 4.97
C GLU A 133 9.64 11.68 4.19
N ILE A 134 8.55 11.18 3.64
CA ILE A 134 8.54 9.96 2.81
C ILE A 134 9.46 10.13 1.60
N LEU A 135 9.42 11.28 0.91
CA LEU A 135 10.30 11.55 -0.23
C LEU A 135 11.79 11.52 0.16
N ASN A 136 12.14 12.01 1.35
CA ASN A 136 13.51 11.95 1.84
C ASN A 136 13.97 10.51 2.07
N VAL A 137 13.13 9.68 2.68
CA VAL A 137 13.42 8.25 2.88
C VAL A 137 13.57 7.53 1.52
N ILE A 138 12.63 7.75 0.59
CA ILE A 138 12.72 7.15 -0.76
C ILE A 138 13.97 7.61 -1.50
N ARG A 139 14.43 8.86 -1.30
CA ARG A 139 15.70 9.35 -1.86
C ARG A 139 16.92 8.62 -1.27
N GLU A 140 16.90 8.34 0.03
CA GLU A 140 17.97 7.55 0.65
C GLU A 140 18.00 6.12 0.13
N ILE A 141 16.82 5.50 -0.02
CA ILE A 141 16.68 4.16 -0.62
C ILE A 141 17.18 4.16 -2.06
N PHE A 142 16.79 5.16 -2.87
CA PHE A 142 17.27 5.32 -4.24
C PHE A 142 18.80 5.39 -4.31
N ASN A 143 19.43 6.20 -3.45
CA ASN A 143 20.88 6.33 -3.41
C ASN A 143 21.58 5.02 -2.97
N LYS A 144 21.01 4.28 -2.02
CA LYS A 144 21.50 2.97 -1.62
C LYS A 144 21.43 1.96 -2.78
N ILE A 145 20.32 1.92 -3.50
CA ILE A 145 20.13 1.04 -4.67
C ILE A 145 21.16 1.36 -5.76
N GLU A 146 21.37 2.64 -6.06
CA GLU A 146 22.36 3.08 -7.05
C GLU A 146 23.78 2.69 -6.68
N ALA A 147 24.13 2.80 -5.40
CA ALA A 147 25.44 2.39 -4.91
C ALA A 147 25.62 0.87 -4.90
N LYS A 148 24.59 0.12 -4.56
CA LYS A 148 24.66 -1.35 -4.41
C LYS A 148 24.59 -2.08 -5.76
N TYR A 149 23.85 -1.54 -6.74
CA TYR A 149 23.55 -2.20 -8.01
C TYR A 149 23.88 -1.31 -9.25
N PRO A 150 25.10 -0.78 -9.39
CA PRO A 150 25.41 0.28 -10.37
C PRO A 150 25.29 -0.17 -11.83
N ASN A 151 25.51 -1.45 -12.13
CA ASN A 151 25.57 -1.98 -13.50
C ASN A 151 24.47 -3.03 -13.79
N GLN A 152 23.48 -3.13 -12.94
CA GLN A 152 22.39 -4.10 -13.07
C GLN A 152 21.11 -3.43 -13.59
N LYS A 153 20.32 -4.16 -14.37
CA LYS A 153 18.96 -3.78 -14.69
C LYS A 153 18.09 -4.06 -13.47
N LYS A 154 17.51 -3.01 -12.91
CA LYS A 154 16.76 -3.00 -11.66
C LYS A 154 15.26 -3.01 -11.92
N GLY A 155 14.55 -3.99 -11.40
CA GLY A 155 13.11 -4.02 -11.33
C GLY A 155 12.64 -3.54 -9.97
N ILE A 156 11.96 -2.39 -9.91
CA ILE A 156 11.52 -1.79 -8.67
C ILE A 156 10.00 -1.95 -8.54
N PHE A 157 9.56 -2.67 -7.52
CA PHE A 157 8.16 -2.74 -7.14
C PHE A 157 7.93 -1.88 -5.89
N LEU A 158 7.18 -0.80 -6.05
CA LEU A 158 6.83 0.09 -4.94
C LEU A 158 5.42 -0.20 -4.43
N ALA A 159 5.24 -0.09 -3.12
CA ALA A 159 4.01 -0.46 -2.43
C ALA A 159 2.75 0.25 -2.95
N ASN A 160 2.89 1.45 -3.51
CA ASN A 160 1.81 2.23 -4.10
C ASN A 160 2.31 3.19 -5.17
N ASP A 161 1.39 3.81 -5.89
CA ASP A 161 1.71 4.73 -7.00
C ASP A 161 2.33 6.03 -6.50
N THR A 162 2.01 6.49 -5.31
CA THR A 162 2.64 7.69 -4.72
C THR A 162 4.15 7.48 -4.57
N TYR A 163 4.56 6.33 -4.02
CA TYR A 163 5.99 5.99 -3.90
C TYR A 163 6.64 5.77 -5.27
N ALA A 164 5.90 5.14 -6.20
CA ALA A 164 6.39 4.95 -7.56
C ALA A 164 6.66 6.29 -8.26
N ASN A 165 5.77 7.26 -8.11
CA ASN A 165 5.96 8.60 -8.67
C ASN A 165 7.15 9.34 -8.03
N MET A 166 7.30 9.25 -6.70
CA MET A 166 8.46 9.82 -6.00
C MET A 166 9.77 9.22 -6.55
N PHE A 167 9.85 7.91 -6.67
CA PHE A 167 11.03 7.19 -7.16
C PHE A 167 11.31 7.53 -8.63
N LEU A 168 10.29 7.58 -9.46
CA LEU A 168 10.38 7.96 -10.88
C LEU A 168 10.94 9.38 -11.04
N ASN A 169 10.47 10.33 -10.22
CA ASN A 169 10.98 11.70 -10.23
C ASN A 169 12.48 11.77 -9.86
N LEU A 170 12.96 10.95 -8.93
CA LEU A 170 14.38 10.88 -8.59
C LEU A 170 15.22 10.34 -9.74
N ILE A 171 14.71 9.36 -10.49
CA ILE A 171 15.35 8.87 -11.71
C ILE A 171 15.47 10.01 -12.73
N PHE A 172 14.38 10.74 -13.02
CA PHE A 172 14.42 11.86 -13.97
C PHE A 172 15.35 12.99 -13.49
N GLN A 173 15.38 13.29 -12.19
CA GLN A 173 16.32 14.27 -11.65
C GLN A 173 17.78 13.87 -11.86
N LYS A 174 18.10 12.59 -11.73
CA LYS A 174 19.47 12.09 -11.89
C LYS A 174 19.91 11.93 -13.33
N TYR A 175 19.03 11.38 -14.18
CA TYR A 175 19.40 10.93 -15.53
C TYR A 175 18.85 11.84 -16.64
N GLY A 176 17.92 12.73 -16.36
CA GLY A 176 17.24 13.57 -17.34
C GLY A 176 16.26 12.82 -18.25
N THR A 177 16.27 11.48 -18.20
CA THR A 177 15.40 10.59 -18.95
C THR A 177 15.18 9.29 -18.17
N PHE A 178 14.25 8.44 -18.63
CA PHE A 178 14.07 7.12 -18.05
C PHE A 178 15.09 6.14 -18.66
N PRO A 179 16.08 5.63 -17.89
CA PRO A 179 17.12 4.77 -18.44
C PRO A 179 16.62 3.33 -18.57
N SER A 180 17.10 2.60 -19.59
CA SER A 180 16.78 1.19 -19.82
C SER A 180 17.24 0.23 -18.72
N THR A 181 18.00 0.73 -17.74
CA THR A 181 18.46 -0.04 -16.57
C THR A 181 17.46 -0.05 -15.42
N TYR A 182 16.27 0.52 -15.62
CA TYR A 182 15.18 0.52 -14.65
C TYR A 182 13.88 0.03 -15.28
N GLU A 183 13.13 -0.74 -14.52
CA GLU A 183 11.71 -1.02 -14.71
C GLU A 183 11.00 -0.71 -13.38
N ILE A 184 9.83 -0.07 -13.44
CA ILE A 184 9.10 0.33 -12.24
C ILE A 184 7.66 -0.16 -12.33
N VAL A 185 7.17 -0.73 -11.23
CA VAL A 185 5.77 -1.06 -11.04
C VAL A 185 5.30 -0.44 -9.73
N GLY A 186 4.20 0.30 -9.79
CA GLY A 186 3.43 0.77 -8.63
C GLY A 186 2.29 -0.19 -8.28
N PHE A 187 1.38 0.29 -7.46
CA PHE A 187 0.16 -0.40 -7.04
C PHE A 187 -0.94 0.64 -6.83
N ASP A 188 -2.22 0.26 -6.93
CA ASP A 188 -3.45 1.03 -6.69
C ASP A 188 -4.08 1.64 -7.96
N ASN A 189 -3.36 1.91 -9.05
CA ASN A 189 -3.85 2.60 -10.24
C ASN A 189 -4.45 3.99 -9.91
N SER A 190 -3.75 4.73 -9.05
CA SER A 190 -4.18 6.06 -8.62
C SER A 190 -4.04 7.09 -9.74
N PRO A 191 -4.96 8.04 -9.89
CA PRO A 191 -4.79 9.19 -10.77
C PRO A 191 -3.70 10.10 -10.20
N ILE A 192 -2.51 10.06 -10.77
CA ILE A 192 -1.34 10.85 -10.37
C ILE A 192 -1.10 11.96 -11.40
#